data_6d14acd88d75f49db0399dec52793dbd
#
_entry.id   6d14acd88d75f49db0399dec52793dbd
#
_cell.length_a   1.000
_cell.length_b   1.000
_cell.length_c   1.000
_cell.angle_alpha   90.00
_cell.angle_beta   90.00
_cell.angle_gamma   90.00
#
_symmetry.space_group_name_H-M   'P 1'
#
loop_
_entity.id
_entity.type
_entity.pdbx_description
1 polymer ?
#
loop_
_entity_poly.entity_id
_entity_poly.type
_entity_poly.pdbx_seq_one_letter_code
_entity_poly.pdbx_strand_id
1 'polypeptide(L)'
;MRFLYSLLLAALCASASYAQTTPADSAVAPATASGPKAKRDKPSFIPFPIVFSQPETGLGYGLAVLPVWRFGSDTTVRKSNARLIAWRTQKNQSLVQLAHNLFTPGERFLLTGELSNYYKFPINYYGFGPNTSRADKSIIQYKVLLFTERVLRQVKRNLFVGLQYRGTVLRDVQVNENIDQNTPQQRPSLLLERPAREYQESTLISGFGPALLYDARDNILSTYRGNYLELSSYFNGKVLGSDYRFSRYLLDARHFRPLDQDNKTILATQLVGQFNVGNVPFRELANLGGEKILRGYYEGRYRDRQLVAVQAELRRKLIWRFNGVLFGDVGQVGNTVADLGRNSLKATGGAGIRFQFNRADRLNIRFDYGYGRGGSSGIYFSIGESF
;
A
#
# COMPACT_ATOMS: atom_id res chain seq x y z
N MET A 1 -2.94 -8.20 1.33
CA MET A 1 -1.89 -7.48 0.60
C MET A 1 -1.77 -6.01 0.98
N ARG A 2 -2.85 -5.29 1.23
CA ARG A 2 -2.83 -3.87 1.64
C ARG A 2 -2.49 -3.64 3.12
N PHE A 3 -2.74 -4.58 3.98
CA PHE A 3 -2.36 -4.54 5.39
C PHE A 3 -0.85 -4.38 5.58
N LEU A 4 -0.11 -4.98 4.70
CA LEU A 4 1.34 -4.93 4.66
C LEU A 4 1.88 -3.69 3.94
N TYR A 5 1.09 -3.09 3.03
CA TYR A 5 1.49 -1.92 2.27
C TYR A 5 1.44 -0.63 3.07
N SER A 6 0.53 -0.48 4.02
CA SER A 6 0.45 0.77 4.80
C SER A 6 1.68 0.99 5.69
N LEU A 7 2.24 -0.06 6.24
CA LEU A 7 3.49 0.01 7.03
C LEU A 7 4.74 0.14 6.17
N LEU A 8 4.70 -0.44 4.97
CA LEU A 8 5.81 -0.46 4.03
C LEU A 8 5.96 0.84 3.25
N LEU A 9 4.88 1.58 3.04
CA LEU A 9 4.94 2.79 2.21
C LEU A 9 5.64 3.96 2.89
N ALA A 10 5.70 3.99 4.21
CA ALA A 10 6.57 4.97 4.88
C ALA A 10 8.04 4.79 4.49
N ALA A 11 8.48 3.55 4.32
CA ALA A 11 9.80 3.21 3.84
C ALA A 11 9.92 3.16 2.30
N LEU A 12 8.80 2.93 1.62
CA LEU A 12 8.70 2.75 0.17
C LEU A 12 8.78 4.04 -0.63
N CYS A 13 8.32 5.13 -0.07
CA CYS A 13 8.30 6.41 -0.77
C CYS A 13 9.68 7.03 -0.97
N ALA A 14 10.66 6.66 -0.16
CA ALA A 14 12.05 7.05 -0.39
C ALA A 14 12.68 6.33 -1.60
N SER A 15 12.15 5.18 -1.99
CA SER A 15 12.78 4.33 -3.01
C SER A 15 12.33 4.57 -4.45
N ALA A 16 11.17 5.16 -4.65
CA ALA A 16 10.67 5.41 -5.99
C ALA A 16 11.25 6.66 -6.67
N SER A 17 12.08 7.43 -5.94
CA SER A 17 12.59 8.74 -6.37
C SER A 17 13.51 8.72 -7.58
N TYR A 18 13.99 7.57 -8.02
CA TYR A 18 15.01 7.50 -9.05
C TYR A 18 14.56 6.91 -10.38
N ALA A 19 13.31 6.51 -10.51
CA ALA A 19 12.94 5.68 -11.65
C ALA A 19 12.30 6.41 -12.83
N GLN A 20 11.90 7.69 -12.71
CA GLN A 20 11.15 8.28 -13.83
C GLN A 20 11.40 9.79 -14.01
N THR A 21 12.42 10.11 -14.79
CA THR A 21 12.42 11.34 -15.58
C THR A 21 11.87 10.99 -16.96
N THR A 22 10.65 11.39 -17.27
CA THR A 22 10.16 11.42 -18.66
C THR A 22 10.81 12.62 -19.35
N PRO A 23 11.35 12.47 -20.57
CA PRO A 23 11.74 13.61 -21.39
C PRO A 23 10.47 14.33 -21.87
N ALA A 24 10.49 15.65 -21.80
CA ALA A 24 9.54 16.49 -22.50
C ALA A 24 9.64 16.22 -24.01
N ASP A 25 8.49 16.12 -24.67
CA ASP A 25 8.38 16.13 -26.13
C ASP A 25 9.03 17.38 -26.69
N SER A 26 10.17 17.21 -27.34
CA SER A 26 10.73 18.17 -28.27
C SER A 26 10.91 17.44 -29.60
N ALA A 27 10.05 17.73 -30.54
CA ALA A 27 10.24 17.33 -31.90
C ALA A 27 11.54 17.98 -32.44
N VAL A 28 12.55 17.17 -32.75
CA VAL A 28 13.74 17.60 -33.49
C VAL A 28 13.96 16.64 -34.66
N ALA A 29 14.10 17.25 -35.80
CA ALA A 29 14.42 16.65 -37.11
C ALA A 29 15.75 15.85 -37.09
N PRO A 30 15.98 14.94 -38.07
CA PRO A 30 17.14 14.06 -38.05
C PRO A 30 18.41 14.83 -38.40
N ALA A 31 19.29 14.99 -37.44
CA ALA A 31 20.66 15.38 -37.69
C ALA A 31 21.58 14.16 -37.51
N THR A 32 22.15 13.71 -38.62
CA THR A 32 23.29 12.79 -38.64
C THR A 32 24.49 13.48 -37.99
N ALA A 33 24.78 13.17 -36.77
CA ALA A 33 26.05 13.48 -36.12
C ALA A 33 26.42 12.34 -35.17
N SER A 34 27.61 11.80 -35.33
CA SER A 34 28.25 10.88 -34.40
C SER A 34 28.38 11.52 -33.02
N GLY A 35 27.36 11.38 -32.21
CA GLY A 35 27.32 11.89 -30.85
C GLY A 35 28.18 11.06 -29.89
N PRO A 36 28.65 11.65 -28.78
CA PRO A 36 29.48 10.95 -27.81
C PRO A 36 28.75 9.70 -27.26
N LYS A 37 29.48 8.59 -27.17
CA LYS A 37 28.95 7.32 -26.64
C LYS A 37 28.21 7.60 -25.32
N ALA A 38 26.91 7.34 -25.30
CA ALA A 38 26.08 7.50 -24.11
C ALA A 38 26.75 6.81 -22.90
N LYS A 39 27.06 7.57 -21.88
CA LYS A 39 27.64 7.03 -20.65
C LYS A 39 26.65 6.02 -20.09
N ARG A 40 27.07 4.74 -20.00
CA ARG A 40 26.28 3.72 -19.30
C ARG A 40 25.95 4.23 -17.89
N ASP A 41 24.67 4.27 -17.54
CA ASP A 41 24.27 4.56 -16.16
C ASP A 41 24.93 3.54 -15.23
N LYS A 42 25.80 4.01 -14.36
CA LYS A 42 26.40 3.14 -13.34
C LYS A 42 25.31 2.77 -12.33
N PRO A 43 25.27 1.50 -11.85
CA PRO A 43 24.41 1.16 -10.72
C PRO A 43 24.70 2.06 -9.53
N SER A 44 23.64 2.53 -8.88
CA SER A 44 23.75 3.35 -7.66
C SER A 44 23.20 2.57 -6.47
N PHE A 45 23.84 2.71 -5.31
CA PHE A 45 23.40 2.15 -4.03
C PHE A 45 23.12 3.32 -3.09
N ILE A 46 21.90 3.45 -2.65
CA ILE A 46 21.47 4.57 -1.82
C ILE A 46 21.04 4.04 -0.45
N PRO A 47 21.90 4.14 0.58
CA PRO A 47 21.49 3.87 1.94
C PRO A 47 20.74 5.09 2.51
N PHE A 48 19.66 4.88 3.25
CA PHE A 48 18.97 5.94 3.94
C PHE A 48 18.28 5.44 5.23
N PRO A 49 18.21 6.30 6.26
CA PRO A 49 17.46 5.99 7.47
C PRO A 49 15.95 6.01 7.19
N ILE A 50 15.23 5.16 7.91
CA ILE A 50 13.77 5.11 7.92
C ILE A 50 13.31 5.62 9.25
N VAL A 51 12.38 6.59 9.25
CA VAL A 51 11.65 7.04 10.42
C VAL A 51 10.18 7.23 10.01
N PHE A 52 9.26 6.69 10.79
CA PHE A 52 7.82 6.84 10.58
C PHE A 52 7.07 6.77 11.90
N SER A 53 5.84 7.26 11.93
CA SER A 53 4.94 7.12 13.08
C SER A 53 3.50 7.00 12.63
N GLN A 54 2.78 6.06 13.23
CA GLN A 54 1.37 5.76 12.94
C GLN A 54 0.68 5.29 14.23
N PRO A 55 -0.66 5.43 14.34
CA PRO A 55 -1.41 4.95 15.50
C PRO A 55 -1.17 3.45 15.79
N GLU A 56 -0.97 2.66 14.74
CA GLU A 56 -0.78 1.22 14.78
C GLU A 56 0.58 0.82 15.33
N THR A 57 1.63 1.59 15.02
CA THR A 57 3.03 1.22 15.27
C THR A 57 3.70 2.06 16.36
N GLY A 58 3.21 3.28 16.59
CA GLY A 58 4.01 4.30 17.25
C GLY A 58 5.20 4.70 16.36
N LEU A 59 6.28 5.19 16.97
CA LEU A 59 7.50 5.53 16.26
C LEU A 59 8.21 4.26 15.78
N GLY A 60 8.51 4.22 14.48
CA GLY A 60 9.34 3.21 13.85
C GLY A 60 10.63 3.80 13.32
N TYR A 61 11.71 3.04 13.38
CA TYR A 61 13.03 3.42 12.90
C TYR A 61 13.75 2.23 12.26
N GLY A 62 14.61 2.50 11.31
CA GLY A 62 15.32 1.46 10.59
C GLY A 62 16.25 1.97 9.51
N LEU A 63 16.64 1.07 8.64
CA LEU A 63 17.51 1.34 7.51
C LEU A 63 16.93 0.73 6.24
N ALA A 64 17.20 1.40 5.11
CA ALA A 64 16.95 0.87 3.78
C ALA A 64 18.18 1.03 2.91
N VAL A 65 18.35 0.09 1.98
CA VAL A 65 19.32 0.17 0.89
C VAL A 65 18.58 0.00 -0.42
N LEU A 66 18.79 0.96 -1.34
CA LEU A 66 18.13 0.99 -2.63
C LEU A 66 19.15 0.91 -3.76
N PRO A 67 19.43 -0.28 -4.31
CA PRO A 67 20.11 -0.40 -5.59
C PRO A 67 19.19 0.00 -6.74
N VAL A 68 19.72 0.85 -7.64
CA VAL A 68 19.03 1.33 -8.86
C VAL A 68 19.95 1.12 -10.05
N TRP A 69 19.42 0.50 -11.10
CA TRP A 69 20.19 0.21 -12.31
C TRP A 69 19.27 0.18 -13.54
N ARG A 70 19.87 0.01 -14.71
CA ARG A 70 19.14 -0.18 -15.96
C ARG A 70 19.70 -1.38 -16.68
N PHE A 71 18.83 -2.22 -17.24
CA PHE A 71 19.23 -3.30 -18.12
C PHE A 71 19.44 -2.77 -19.54
N GLY A 72 20.68 -2.95 -20.08
CA GLY A 72 21.05 -2.48 -21.41
C GLY A 72 21.52 -1.02 -21.45
N SER A 73 21.63 -0.48 -22.67
CA SER A 73 22.13 0.88 -22.95
C SER A 73 21.03 1.88 -23.35
N ASP A 74 19.80 1.41 -23.49
CA ASP A 74 18.64 2.25 -23.86
C ASP A 74 18.23 3.10 -22.66
N THR A 75 18.46 4.41 -22.76
CA THR A 75 18.17 5.37 -21.69
C THR A 75 16.68 5.74 -21.62
N THR A 76 15.86 5.35 -22.59
CA THR A 76 14.42 5.58 -22.61
C THR A 76 13.65 4.59 -21.72
N VAL A 77 14.24 3.42 -21.44
CA VAL A 77 13.66 2.39 -20.56
C VAL A 77 13.72 2.87 -19.11
N ARG A 78 12.69 2.63 -18.34
CA ARG A 78 12.65 2.92 -16.90
C ARG A 78 13.74 2.18 -16.15
N LYS A 79 14.28 2.80 -15.09
CA LYS A 79 15.29 2.17 -14.24
C LYS A 79 14.66 1.07 -13.38
N SER A 80 15.30 -0.07 -13.35
CA SER A 80 15.02 -1.13 -12.40
C SER A 80 15.56 -0.77 -11.03
N ASN A 81 14.89 -1.23 -9.99
CA ASN A 81 15.32 -1.05 -8.62
C ASN A 81 15.03 -2.29 -7.77
N ALA A 82 15.80 -2.45 -6.72
CA ALA A 82 15.46 -3.33 -5.62
C ALA A 82 15.58 -2.52 -4.32
N ARG A 83 15.07 -3.08 -3.24
CA ARG A 83 15.20 -2.49 -1.90
C ARG A 83 15.33 -3.57 -0.87
N LEU A 84 16.26 -3.37 0.05
CA LEU A 84 16.37 -4.12 1.28
C LEU A 84 15.99 -3.17 2.42
N ILE A 85 15.05 -3.56 3.24
CA ILE A 85 14.51 -2.75 4.33
C ILE A 85 14.56 -3.57 5.60
N ALA A 86 15.02 -2.96 6.70
CA ALA A 86 14.88 -3.50 8.04
C ALA A 86 14.46 -2.36 8.99
N TRP A 87 13.38 -2.58 9.75
CA TRP A 87 12.93 -1.62 10.76
C TRP A 87 12.32 -2.29 11.98
N ARG A 88 12.25 -1.53 13.07
CA ARG A 88 11.60 -1.88 14.32
C ARG A 88 10.78 -0.70 14.84
N THR A 89 9.74 -0.99 15.63
CA THR A 89 8.86 0.02 16.20
C THR A 89 8.86 -0.01 17.73
N GLN A 90 8.35 1.06 18.33
CA GLN A 90 8.15 1.15 19.78
C GLN A 90 7.22 0.06 20.31
N LYS A 91 6.27 -0.43 19.50
CA LYS A 91 5.38 -1.54 19.85
C LYS A 91 5.97 -2.93 19.56
N ASN A 92 7.32 -3.03 19.45
CA ASN A 92 8.06 -4.27 19.21
C ASN A 92 7.75 -5.00 17.90
N GLN A 93 7.11 -4.33 16.94
CA GLN A 93 6.99 -4.85 15.58
C GLN A 93 8.34 -4.75 14.88
N SER A 94 8.66 -5.71 14.04
CA SER A 94 9.83 -5.63 13.17
C SER A 94 9.55 -6.24 11.81
N LEU A 95 10.24 -5.72 10.81
CA LEU A 95 10.17 -6.17 9.43
C LEU A 95 11.58 -6.28 8.85
N VAL A 96 11.81 -7.36 8.11
CA VAL A 96 12.87 -7.44 7.10
C VAL A 96 12.19 -7.70 5.76
N GLN A 97 12.51 -6.89 4.76
CA GLN A 97 11.91 -6.98 3.44
C GLN A 97 12.95 -6.85 2.34
N LEU A 98 12.85 -7.72 1.34
CA LEU A 98 13.46 -7.57 0.04
C LEU A 98 12.36 -7.40 -1.00
N ALA A 99 12.44 -6.35 -1.82
CA ALA A 99 11.49 -6.15 -2.90
C ALA A 99 12.19 -5.61 -4.15
N HIS A 100 11.57 -5.83 -5.32
CA HIS A 100 12.15 -5.39 -6.59
C HIS A 100 11.09 -4.93 -7.59
N ASN A 101 11.53 -4.04 -8.50
CA ASN A 101 10.82 -3.66 -9.71
C ASN A 101 11.82 -3.70 -10.86
N LEU A 102 11.68 -4.66 -11.77
CA LEU A 102 12.61 -4.92 -12.85
C LEU A 102 11.94 -4.66 -14.19
N PHE A 103 12.52 -3.74 -14.98
CA PHE A 103 12.10 -3.46 -16.34
C PHE A 103 13.10 -4.11 -17.29
N THR A 104 12.63 -5.04 -18.12
CA THR A 104 13.48 -5.65 -19.14
C THR A 104 13.78 -4.68 -20.30
N PRO A 105 14.78 -4.95 -21.14
CA PRO A 105 15.09 -4.11 -22.30
C PRO A 105 13.85 -3.84 -23.17
N GLY A 106 13.65 -2.57 -23.53
CA GLY A 106 12.47 -2.10 -24.27
C GLY A 106 11.16 -2.17 -23.46
N GLU A 107 11.24 -2.27 -22.13
CA GLU A 107 10.08 -2.40 -21.22
C GLU A 107 9.10 -3.52 -21.57
N ARG A 108 9.57 -4.56 -22.27
CA ARG A 108 8.71 -5.67 -22.69
C ARG A 108 8.04 -6.38 -21.52
N PHE A 109 8.78 -6.52 -20.42
CA PHE A 109 8.27 -7.10 -19.19
C PHE A 109 8.58 -6.20 -18.00
N LEU A 110 7.62 -6.17 -17.08
CA LEU A 110 7.75 -5.65 -15.73
C LEU A 110 7.62 -6.81 -14.75
N LEU A 111 8.68 -7.05 -13.98
CA LEU A 111 8.66 -8.01 -12.88
C LEU A 111 8.67 -7.23 -11.58
N THR A 112 7.71 -7.54 -10.69
CA THR A 112 7.64 -6.92 -9.36
C THR A 112 7.45 -7.98 -8.31
N GLY A 113 8.30 -7.98 -7.31
CA GLY A 113 8.26 -9.01 -6.27
C GLY A 113 8.61 -8.47 -4.89
N GLU A 114 8.22 -9.25 -3.90
CA GLU A 114 8.47 -8.94 -2.50
C GLU A 114 8.61 -10.22 -1.69
N LEU A 115 9.64 -10.26 -0.84
CA LEU A 115 9.81 -11.22 0.25
C LEU A 115 9.88 -10.43 1.56
N SER A 116 8.89 -10.62 2.44
CA SER A 116 8.78 -9.88 3.70
C SER A 116 8.60 -10.82 4.87
N ASN A 117 9.38 -10.63 5.92
CA ASN A 117 9.25 -11.32 7.17
C ASN A 117 8.84 -10.33 8.28
N TYR A 118 7.63 -10.43 8.74
CA TYR A 118 7.08 -9.67 9.87
C TYR A 118 7.18 -10.49 11.13
N TYR A 119 7.84 -9.95 12.13
CA TYR A 119 8.03 -10.60 13.41
C TYR A 119 7.30 -9.82 14.51
N LYS A 120 6.51 -10.54 15.33
CA LYS A 120 5.70 -9.96 16.44
C LYS A 120 4.92 -8.74 15.99
N PHE A 121 3.87 -8.96 15.20
CA PHE A 121 3.07 -7.90 14.64
C PHE A 121 1.76 -7.73 15.42
N PRO A 122 1.71 -6.91 16.50
CA PRO A 122 0.49 -6.68 17.23
C PRO A 122 -0.46 -5.77 16.43
N ILE A 123 -1.72 -6.16 16.37
CA ILE A 123 -2.80 -5.37 15.79
C ILE A 123 -3.99 -5.32 16.74
N ASN A 124 -4.77 -4.26 16.66
CA ASN A 124 -6.07 -4.24 17.28
C ASN A 124 -7.07 -5.02 16.42
N TYR A 125 -7.85 -5.85 17.08
CA TYR A 125 -8.90 -6.63 16.45
C TYR A 125 -10.24 -6.32 17.12
N TYR A 126 -11.30 -6.12 16.31
CA TYR A 126 -12.62 -5.72 16.76
C TYR A 126 -13.73 -6.67 16.26
N GLY A 127 -13.35 -7.85 15.75
CA GLY A 127 -14.26 -8.73 15.01
C GLY A 127 -14.40 -8.33 13.54
N PHE A 128 -15.49 -8.73 12.90
CA PHE A 128 -15.79 -8.38 11.51
C PHE A 128 -17.20 -7.82 11.36
N GLY A 129 -17.36 -7.16 10.21
CA GLY A 129 -18.56 -6.42 9.88
C GLY A 129 -18.41 -4.91 10.05
N PRO A 130 -19.40 -4.18 9.55
CA PRO A 130 -19.41 -2.72 9.58
C PRO A 130 -19.78 -2.15 10.96
N ASN A 131 -20.38 -2.93 11.86
CA ASN A 131 -20.98 -2.48 13.10
C ASN A 131 -20.27 -2.99 14.38
N THR A 132 -18.97 -3.34 14.27
CA THR A 132 -18.19 -3.78 15.42
C THR A 132 -18.03 -2.70 16.47
N SER A 133 -18.14 -3.07 17.77
CA SER A 133 -17.98 -2.17 18.89
C SER A 133 -16.50 -1.86 19.20
N ARG A 134 -16.23 -0.72 19.80
CA ARG A 134 -14.90 -0.42 20.37
C ARG A 134 -14.64 -1.25 21.63
N ALA A 135 -15.70 -1.62 22.36
CA ALA A 135 -15.60 -2.44 23.56
C ALA A 135 -15.13 -3.88 23.26
N ASP A 136 -15.26 -4.34 22.00
CA ASP A 136 -14.80 -5.65 21.56
C ASP A 136 -13.32 -5.66 21.10
N LYS A 137 -12.59 -4.59 21.41
CA LYS A 137 -11.18 -4.49 21.09
C LYS A 137 -10.37 -5.57 21.80
N SER A 138 -9.59 -6.32 21.06
CA SER A 138 -8.54 -7.20 21.55
C SER A 138 -7.24 -6.96 20.79
N ILE A 139 -6.12 -7.41 21.34
CA ILE A 139 -4.82 -7.36 20.69
C ILE A 139 -4.51 -8.76 20.16
N ILE A 140 -4.18 -8.86 18.90
CA ILE A 140 -3.71 -10.08 18.27
C ILE A 140 -2.28 -9.85 17.79
N GLN A 141 -1.37 -10.74 18.13
CA GLN A 141 0.01 -10.70 17.70
C GLN A 141 0.32 -11.94 16.86
N TYR A 142 1.09 -11.79 15.79
CA TYR A 142 1.46 -12.92 14.93
C TYR A 142 2.76 -12.67 14.17
N LYS A 143 3.28 -13.71 13.53
CA LYS A 143 4.39 -13.66 12.58
C LYS A 143 3.88 -13.95 11.17
N VAL A 144 4.41 -13.24 10.16
CA VAL A 144 4.04 -13.44 8.76
C VAL A 144 5.28 -13.48 7.88
N LEU A 145 5.38 -14.54 7.08
CA LEU A 145 6.26 -14.58 5.92
C LEU A 145 5.40 -14.38 4.68
N LEU A 146 5.69 -13.34 3.90
CA LEU A 146 5.00 -13.01 2.66
C LEU A 146 5.97 -13.11 1.50
N PHE A 147 5.56 -13.81 0.46
CA PHE A 147 6.20 -13.82 -0.85
C PHE A 147 5.18 -13.42 -1.91
N THR A 148 5.53 -12.48 -2.77
CA THR A 148 4.73 -12.12 -3.95
C THR A 148 5.64 -11.96 -5.15
N GLU A 149 5.17 -12.41 -6.31
CA GLU A 149 5.84 -12.19 -7.58
C GLU A 149 4.80 -11.91 -8.66
N ARG A 150 5.07 -10.95 -9.51
CA ARG A 150 4.22 -10.53 -10.60
C ARG A 150 5.06 -10.38 -11.86
N VAL A 151 4.64 -11.02 -12.93
CA VAL A 151 5.25 -10.95 -14.26
C VAL A 151 4.24 -10.39 -15.22
N LEU A 152 4.46 -9.14 -15.67
CA LEU A 152 3.57 -8.43 -16.58
C LEU A 152 4.28 -8.12 -17.88
N ARG A 153 3.61 -8.40 -19.02
CA ARG A 153 4.06 -8.03 -20.37
C ARG A 153 3.39 -6.73 -20.78
N GLN A 154 4.17 -5.82 -21.34
CA GLN A 154 3.63 -4.61 -21.95
C GLN A 154 2.89 -4.98 -23.25
N VAL A 155 1.60 -4.68 -23.31
CA VAL A 155 0.75 -4.92 -24.48
C VAL A 155 0.45 -3.64 -25.25
N LYS A 156 0.52 -2.50 -24.58
CA LYS A 156 0.41 -1.15 -25.13
C LYS A 156 1.18 -0.19 -24.23
N ARG A 157 1.51 1.01 -24.71
CA ARG A 157 2.13 2.05 -23.89
C ARG A 157 1.37 2.20 -22.56
N ASN A 158 2.09 2.12 -21.44
CA ASN A 158 1.56 2.21 -20.07
C ASN A 158 0.60 1.08 -19.64
N LEU A 159 0.32 0.10 -20.50
CA LEU A 159 -0.59 -1.02 -20.22
C LEU A 159 0.19 -2.33 -20.18
N PHE A 160 0.12 -3.00 -19.03
CA PHE A 160 0.78 -4.27 -18.75
C PHE A 160 -0.25 -5.31 -18.34
N VAL A 161 -0.11 -6.52 -18.83
CA VAL A 161 -0.99 -7.66 -18.50
C VAL A 161 -0.13 -8.89 -18.23
N GLY A 162 -0.51 -9.70 -17.27
CA GLY A 162 0.22 -10.92 -16.95
C GLY A 162 -0.33 -11.67 -15.77
N LEU A 163 0.56 -12.39 -15.10
CA LEU A 163 0.23 -13.26 -13.99
C LEU A 163 0.94 -12.81 -12.72
N GLN A 164 0.36 -13.17 -11.60
CA GLN A 164 0.92 -12.93 -10.27
C GLN A 164 0.71 -14.13 -9.35
N TYR A 165 1.66 -14.31 -8.44
CA TYR A 165 1.61 -15.30 -7.38
C TYR A 165 1.75 -14.62 -6.02
N ARG A 166 1.10 -15.17 -5.01
CA ARG A 166 1.24 -14.76 -3.61
C ARG A 166 1.22 -15.98 -2.70
N GLY A 167 2.25 -16.09 -1.87
CA GLY A 167 2.32 -17.01 -0.75
C GLY A 167 2.38 -16.24 0.57
N THR A 168 1.62 -16.67 1.56
CA THR A 168 1.64 -16.09 2.91
C THR A 168 1.63 -17.21 3.93
N VAL A 169 2.62 -17.24 4.82
CA VAL A 169 2.64 -18.13 5.98
C VAL A 169 2.37 -17.31 7.23
N LEU A 170 1.27 -17.60 7.90
CA LEU A 170 0.91 -17.02 9.20
C LEU A 170 1.29 -18.01 10.30
N ARG A 171 1.98 -17.55 11.33
CA ARG A 171 2.45 -18.38 12.45
C ARG A 171 2.34 -17.66 13.79
N ASP A 172 2.31 -18.44 14.86
CA ASP A 172 2.40 -17.94 16.24
C ASP A 172 1.37 -16.84 16.53
N VAL A 173 0.11 -17.13 16.19
CA VAL A 173 -1.00 -16.21 16.49
C VAL A 173 -1.26 -16.27 17.99
N GLN A 174 -1.07 -15.15 18.66
CA GLN A 174 -1.35 -14.97 20.09
C GLN A 174 -2.51 -13.99 20.23
N VAL A 175 -3.48 -14.39 21.00
CA VAL A 175 -4.65 -13.57 21.32
C VAL A 175 -4.47 -13.09 22.76
N ASN A 176 -4.11 -11.82 22.91
CA ASN A 176 -3.98 -11.18 24.20
C ASN A 176 -5.30 -10.45 24.49
N GLU A 177 -5.96 -10.82 25.56
CA GLU A 177 -7.14 -10.10 26.04
C GLU A 177 -6.74 -8.67 26.40
N ASN A 178 -7.54 -7.71 25.95
CA ASN A 178 -7.28 -6.31 26.25
C ASN A 178 -7.71 -6.05 27.71
N ILE A 179 -6.73 -5.85 28.58
CA ILE A 179 -6.97 -5.32 29.92
C ILE A 179 -7.12 -3.81 29.76
N ASP A 180 -8.31 -3.35 29.46
CA ASP A 180 -8.64 -1.94 29.65
C ASP A 180 -8.83 -1.72 31.16
N GLN A 181 -7.87 -1.05 31.78
CA GLN A 181 -7.87 -0.78 33.23
C GLN A 181 -9.10 0.04 33.67
N ASN A 182 -9.83 0.63 32.74
CA ASN A 182 -11.01 1.43 33.00
C ASN A 182 -12.34 0.68 32.76
N THR A 183 -12.28 -0.59 32.27
CA THR A 183 -13.49 -1.37 32.00
C THR A 183 -13.48 -2.66 32.83
N PRO A 184 -14.40 -2.81 33.81
CA PRO A 184 -14.37 -3.95 34.77
C PRO A 184 -14.67 -5.32 34.15
N GLN A 185 -15.15 -5.40 32.91
CA GLN A 185 -15.49 -6.66 32.24
C GLN A 185 -14.62 -6.86 30.99
N GLN A 186 -13.66 -7.77 31.09
CA GLN A 186 -12.89 -8.25 29.94
C GLN A 186 -13.77 -9.19 29.12
N ARG A 187 -14.02 -8.80 27.87
CA ARG A 187 -14.67 -9.70 26.90
C ARG A 187 -13.60 -10.53 26.20
N PRO A 188 -13.84 -11.84 26.01
CA PRO A 188 -12.97 -12.66 25.17
C PRO A 188 -12.83 -12.05 23.76
N SER A 189 -11.68 -12.25 23.13
CA SER A 189 -11.49 -11.80 21.76
C SER A 189 -12.46 -12.48 20.81
N LEU A 190 -13.14 -11.71 19.96
CA LEU A 190 -13.99 -12.26 18.92
C LEU A 190 -13.24 -13.13 17.87
N LEU A 191 -11.90 -13.16 17.91
CA LEU A 191 -11.13 -14.10 17.10
C LEU A 191 -11.35 -15.55 17.58
N LEU A 192 -11.61 -15.77 18.88
CA LEU A 192 -11.84 -17.08 19.45
C LEU A 192 -13.16 -17.73 19.00
N GLU A 193 -14.08 -16.94 18.43
CA GLU A 193 -15.31 -17.42 17.79
C GLU A 193 -15.07 -18.00 16.39
N ARG A 194 -13.87 -17.76 15.83
CA ARG A 194 -13.46 -18.30 14.52
C ARG A 194 -12.98 -19.75 14.66
N PRO A 195 -12.93 -20.52 13.56
CA PRO A 195 -12.35 -21.86 13.59
C PRO A 195 -10.96 -21.86 14.21
N ALA A 196 -10.71 -22.74 15.19
CA ALA A 196 -9.47 -22.81 15.96
C ALA A 196 -8.20 -22.84 15.08
N ARG A 197 -8.27 -23.52 13.92
CA ARG A 197 -7.18 -23.59 12.96
C ARG A 197 -6.70 -22.20 12.44
N GLU A 198 -7.53 -21.15 12.54
CA GLU A 198 -7.15 -19.81 12.09
C GLU A 198 -6.16 -19.12 13.05
N TYR A 199 -6.11 -19.54 14.31
CA TYR A 199 -5.27 -18.92 15.33
C TYR A 199 -4.44 -19.91 16.17
N GLN A 200 -4.70 -21.22 16.09
CA GLN A 200 -3.93 -22.23 16.81
C GLN A 200 -2.85 -22.87 15.95
N GLU A 201 -3.05 -22.94 14.64
CA GLU A 201 -2.15 -23.61 13.70
C GLU A 201 -1.40 -22.62 12.82
N SER A 202 -0.27 -23.05 12.30
CA SER A 202 0.40 -22.36 11.20
C SER A 202 -0.45 -22.48 9.93
N THR A 203 -0.65 -21.39 9.23
CA THR A 203 -1.52 -21.33 8.06
C THR A 203 -0.75 -20.88 6.83
N LEU A 204 -0.79 -21.69 5.77
CA LEU A 204 -0.30 -21.34 4.44
C LEU A 204 -1.46 -20.89 3.55
N ILE A 205 -1.33 -19.71 2.97
CA ILE A 205 -2.23 -19.19 1.93
C ILE A 205 -1.41 -19.01 0.66
N SER A 206 -1.80 -19.71 -0.40
CA SER A 206 -1.07 -19.72 -1.65
C SER A 206 -2.04 -19.60 -2.81
N GLY A 207 -1.81 -18.63 -3.68
CA GLY A 207 -2.68 -18.34 -4.79
C GLY A 207 -1.98 -17.65 -5.96
N PHE A 208 -2.50 -17.85 -7.15
CA PHE A 208 -2.09 -17.13 -8.33
C PHE A 208 -3.31 -16.54 -9.06
N GLY A 209 -3.05 -15.65 -10.02
CA GLY A 209 -4.12 -15.11 -10.86
C GLY A 209 -3.61 -14.04 -11.83
N PRO A 210 -4.50 -13.59 -12.73
CA PRO A 210 -4.18 -12.52 -13.66
C PRO A 210 -4.05 -11.16 -12.98
N ALA A 211 -3.26 -10.29 -13.61
CA ALA A 211 -3.11 -8.90 -13.24
C ALA A 211 -3.03 -8.01 -14.49
N LEU A 212 -3.71 -6.88 -14.42
CA LEU A 212 -3.66 -5.79 -15.38
C LEU A 212 -3.22 -4.53 -14.66
N LEU A 213 -2.27 -3.83 -15.22
CA LEU A 213 -1.76 -2.55 -14.73
C LEU A 213 -1.73 -1.52 -15.87
N TYR A 214 -2.48 -0.44 -15.71
CA TYR A 214 -2.34 0.76 -16.52
C TYR A 214 -1.79 1.89 -15.65
N ASP A 215 -0.62 2.44 -16.00
CA ASP A 215 0.02 3.51 -15.24
C ASP A 215 0.53 4.61 -16.18
N ALA A 216 -0.28 5.64 -16.32
CA ALA A 216 0.00 6.84 -17.11
C ALA A 216 0.20 8.09 -16.23
N ARG A 217 0.66 7.91 -14.99
CA ARG A 217 0.99 9.02 -14.08
C ARG A 217 2.28 9.69 -14.52
N ASP A 218 2.33 11.01 -14.38
CA ASP A 218 3.51 11.83 -14.67
C ASP A 218 4.64 11.64 -13.64
N ASN A 219 4.30 11.19 -12.45
CA ASN A 219 5.26 10.84 -11.39
C ASN A 219 4.57 9.88 -10.41
N ILE A 220 5.30 8.87 -9.93
CA ILE A 220 4.73 7.84 -9.04
C ILE A 220 4.75 8.24 -7.56
N LEU A 221 5.58 9.22 -7.17
CA LEU A 221 5.74 9.66 -5.77
C LEU A 221 4.77 10.77 -5.40
N SER A 222 4.66 11.77 -6.26
CA SER A 222 3.70 12.88 -6.08
C SER A 222 3.18 13.25 -7.46
N THR A 223 2.10 12.58 -7.83
CA THR A 223 1.45 12.71 -9.12
C THR A 223 0.69 14.02 -9.22
N TYR A 224 0.88 14.77 -10.31
CA TYR A 224 0.12 15.98 -10.63
C TYR A 224 -0.97 15.69 -11.64
N ARG A 225 -0.70 14.80 -12.62
CA ARG A 225 -1.65 14.44 -13.68
C ARG A 225 -1.50 12.99 -14.10
N GLY A 226 -2.59 12.42 -14.58
CA GLY A 226 -2.62 11.08 -15.16
C GLY A 226 -3.53 10.12 -14.43
N ASN A 227 -3.55 8.90 -14.91
CA ASN A 227 -4.42 7.85 -14.41
C ASN A 227 -3.61 6.62 -14.03
N TYR A 228 -4.12 5.90 -13.05
CA TYR A 228 -3.64 4.60 -12.64
C TYR A 228 -4.83 3.66 -12.49
N LEU A 229 -4.72 2.45 -13.03
CA LEU A 229 -5.69 1.39 -12.85
C LEU A 229 -4.96 0.07 -12.63
N GLU A 230 -5.23 -0.58 -11.53
CA GLU A 230 -4.82 -1.95 -11.25
C GLU A 230 -6.04 -2.83 -11.02
N LEU A 231 -6.15 -3.87 -11.84
CA LEU A 231 -7.11 -4.96 -11.67
C LEU A 231 -6.33 -6.24 -11.47
N SER A 232 -6.59 -6.95 -10.41
CA SER A 232 -5.89 -8.21 -10.17
C SER A 232 -6.72 -9.19 -9.36
N SER A 233 -6.39 -10.48 -9.48
CA SER A 233 -7.04 -11.53 -8.72
C SER A 233 -6.04 -12.56 -8.20
N TYR A 234 -6.45 -13.26 -7.14
CA TYR A 234 -5.75 -14.44 -6.61
C TYR A 234 -6.73 -15.54 -6.37
N PHE A 235 -6.46 -16.71 -6.96
CA PHE A 235 -7.20 -17.93 -6.74
C PHE A 235 -6.39 -18.82 -5.79
N ASN A 236 -6.82 -18.88 -4.53
CA ASN A 236 -6.15 -19.65 -3.49
C ASN A 236 -6.79 -21.01 -3.38
N GLY A 237 -5.99 -22.07 -3.30
CA GLY A 237 -6.53 -23.42 -3.22
C GLY A 237 -5.49 -24.51 -2.97
N LYS A 238 -5.97 -25.72 -2.67
CA LYS A 238 -5.15 -26.88 -2.31
C LYS A 238 -4.09 -27.27 -3.35
N VAL A 239 -4.36 -27.03 -4.63
CA VAL A 239 -3.43 -27.33 -5.73
C VAL A 239 -2.10 -26.59 -5.56
N LEU A 240 -2.14 -25.41 -4.92
CA LEU A 240 -0.96 -24.60 -4.61
C LEU A 240 -0.52 -24.73 -3.14
N GLY A 241 -1.01 -25.76 -2.43
CA GLY A 241 -0.69 -25.98 -1.02
C GLY A 241 -1.43 -25.06 -0.04
N SER A 242 -2.43 -24.30 -0.50
CA SER A 242 -3.17 -23.40 0.40
C SER A 242 -4.11 -24.16 1.33
N ASP A 243 -4.09 -23.79 2.62
CA ASP A 243 -5.00 -24.35 3.63
C ASP A 243 -6.44 -23.87 3.46
N TYR A 244 -6.62 -22.76 2.73
CA TYR A 244 -7.92 -22.12 2.48
C TYR A 244 -8.21 -22.05 1.00
N ARG A 245 -9.49 -22.23 0.65
CA ARG A 245 -9.99 -22.08 -0.73
C ARG A 245 -10.85 -20.83 -0.81
N PHE A 246 -10.32 -19.79 -1.49
CA PHE A 246 -11.04 -18.57 -1.77
C PHE A 246 -10.42 -17.81 -2.94
N SER A 247 -11.23 -16.97 -3.56
CA SER A 247 -10.79 -16.03 -4.60
C SER A 247 -10.80 -14.62 -4.06
N ARG A 248 -9.80 -13.83 -4.45
CA ARG A 248 -9.68 -12.41 -4.12
C ARG A 248 -9.59 -11.60 -5.40
N TYR A 249 -10.39 -10.56 -5.51
CA TYR A 249 -10.38 -9.59 -6.59
C TYR A 249 -10.03 -8.23 -6.03
N LEU A 250 -9.13 -7.51 -6.70
CA LEU A 250 -8.62 -6.20 -6.30
C LEU A 250 -8.82 -5.19 -7.41
N LEU A 251 -9.31 -4.02 -7.04
CA LEU A 251 -9.44 -2.84 -7.88
C LEU A 251 -8.73 -1.67 -7.18
N ASP A 252 -7.89 -0.94 -7.92
CA ASP A 252 -7.34 0.34 -7.51
C ASP A 252 -7.32 1.27 -8.71
N ALA A 253 -8.22 2.25 -8.72
CA ALA A 253 -8.31 3.25 -9.77
C ALA A 253 -8.02 4.63 -9.18
N ARG A 254 -7.08 5.37 -9.81
CA ARG A 254 -6.67 6.70 -9.36
C ARG A 254 -6.71 7.67 -10.53
N HIS A 255 -7.14 8.88 -10.24
CA HIS A 255 -7.15 9.98 -11.19
C HIS A 255 -6.55 11.23 -10.56
N PHE A 256 -5.68 11.91 -11.31
CA PHE A 256 -4.99 13.11 -10.87
C PHE A 256 -5.18 14.20 -11.91
N ARG A 257 -5.69 15.35 -11.45
CA ARG A 257 -5.97 16.49 -12.33
C ARG A 257 -5.50 17.80 -11.69
N PRO A 258 -4.62 18.56 -12.35
CA PRO A 258 -4.34 19.92 -11.94
C PRO A 258 -5.59 20.78 -12.15
N LEU A 259 -5.88 21.65 -11.20
CA LEU A 259 -7.01 22.59 -11.25
C LEU A 259 -6.55 23.99 -11.71
N ASP A 260 -5.24 24.22 -11.80
CA ASP A 260 -4.61 25.42 -12.30
C ASP A 260 -3.50 25.10 -13.31
N GLN A 261 -3.11 26.10 -14.10
CA GLN A 261 -2.10 25.93 -15.16
C GLN A 261 -0.69 25.67 -14.61
N ASP A 262 -0.38 26.18 -13.42
CA ASP A 262 0.92 26.04 -12.78
C ASP A 262 1.10 24.73 -11.99
N ASN A 263 0.12 23.84 -12.02
CA ASN A 263 0.08 22.62 -11.18
C ASN A 263 0.27 22.91 -9.68
N LYS A 264 -0.20 24.05 -9.20
CA LYS A 264 -0.14 24.42 -7.78
C LYS A 264 -1.25 23.78 -6.97
N THR A 265 -2.38 23.46 -7.62
CA THR A 265 -3.54 22.85 -7.01
C THR A 265 -3.89 21.58 -7.77
N ILE A 266 -3.86 20.44 -7.09
CA ILE A 266 -4.11 19.12 -7.68
C ILE A 266 -5.32 18.49 -6.97
N LEU A 267 -6.29 18.03 -7.74
CA LEU A 267 -7.33 17.12 -7.27
C LEU A 267 -6.86 15.69 -7.54
N ALA A 268 -6.70 14.92 -6.48
CA ALA A 268 -6.34 13.51 -6.55
C ALA A 268 -7.52 12.69 -6.01
N THR A 269 -7.96 11.67 -6.75
CA THR A 269 -9.05 10.78 -6.37
C THR A 269 -8.63 9.33 -6.49
N GLN A 270 -9.16 8.48 -5.62
CA GLN A 270 -8.92 7.04 -5.66
C GLN A 270 -10.20 6.27 -5.33
N LEU A 271 -10.48 5.24 -6.11
CA LEU A 271 -11.45 4.19 -5.83
C LEU A 271 -10.72 2.88 -5.53
N VAL A 272 -11.06 2.25 -4.42
CA VAL A 272 -10.47 0.99 -3.98
C VAL A 272 -11.57 -0.03 -3.78
N GLY A 273 -11.37 -1.23 -4.34
CA GLY A 273 -12.22 -2.41 -4.13
C GLY A 273 -11.40 -3.64 -3.75
N GLN A 274 -11.90 -4.39 -2.80
CA GLN A 274 -11.43 -5.75 -2.51
C GLN A 274 -12.63 -6.64 -2.28
N PHE A 275 -12.72 -7.70 -3.08
CA PHE A 275 -13.84 -8.65 -3.05
C PHE A 275 -13.27 -10.06 -2.84
N ASN A 276 -13.76 -10.74 -1.81
CA ASN A 276 -13.35 -12.10 -1.50
C ASN A 276 -14.56 -13.03 -1.58
N VAL A 277 -14.35 -14.20 -2.19
CA VAL A 277 -15.38 -15.24 -2.35
C VAL A 277 -14.83 -16.57 -1.86
N GLY A 278 -15.56 -17.28 -1.01
CA GLY A 278 -15.16 -18.57 -0.45
C GLY A 278 -14.79 -18.53 1.02
N ASN A 279 -13.97 -19.46 1.48
CA ASN A 279 -13.56 -19.57 2.88
C ASN A 279 -12.36 -18.67 3.17
N VAL A 280 -12.63 -17.44 3.59
CA VAL A 280 -11.61 -16.40 3.80
C VAL A 280 -11.18 -16.38 5.27
N PRO A 281 -9.90 -16.67 5.59
CA PRO A 281 -9.41 -16.57 6.96
C PRO A 281 -9.33 -15.11 7.42
N PHE A 282 -9.35 -14.88 8.74
CA PHE A 282 -9.45 -13.55 9.34
C PHE A 282 -8.39 -12.56 8.82
N ARG A 283 -7.19 -13.06 8.55
CA ARG A 283 -6.06 -12.23 8.10
C ARG A 283 -6.22 -11.73 6.67
N GLU A 284 -7.01 -12.43 5.85
CA GLU A 284 -7.21 -12.13 4.43
C GLU A 284 -8.49 -11.33 4.16
N LEU A 285 -9.28 -11.02 5.18
CA LEU A 285 -10.42 -10.12 5.07
C LEU A 285 -9.98 -8.73 4.60
N ALA A 286 -10.86 -8.04 3.91
CA ALA A 286 -10.64 -6.67 3.48
C ALA A 286 -10.70 -5.72 4.70
N ASN A 287 -9.76 -4.78 4.78
CA ASN A 287 -9.58 -3.89 5.93
C ASN A 287 -9.84 -2.44 5.55
N LEU A 288 -10.61 -1.76 6.37
CA LEU A 288 -10.95 -0.36 6.26
C LEU A 288 -10.39 0.40 7.46
N GLY A 289 -9.78 1.56 7.21
CA GLY A 289 -9.02 2.36 8.18
C GLY A 289 -7.51 2.28 7.95
N GLY A 290 -6.77 3.21 8.51
CA GLY A 290 -5.31 3.30 8.42
C GLY A 290 -4.81 4.51 7.62
N GLU A 291 -3.52 4.59 7.40
CA GLU A 291 -2.89 5.75 6.74
C GLU A 291 -3.20 5.91 5.24
N LYS A 292 -3.72 4.86 4.60
CA LYS A 292 -3.95 4.82 3.15
C LYS A 292 -5.38 5.12 2.75
N ILE A 293 -6.32 4.73 3.57
CA ILE A 293 -7.74 4.90 3.28
C ILE A 293 -8.51 5.04 4.58
N LEU A 294 -9.47 5.95 4.63
CA LEU A 294 -10.21 6.34 5.82
C LEU A 294 -9.27 6.69 7.00
N ARG A 295 -8.36 7.63 6.74
CA ARG A 295 -7.48 8.20 7.77
C ARG A 295 -8.29 8.80 8.91
N GLY A 296 -7.92 8.47 10.16
CA GLY A 296 -8.70 8.78 11.35
C GLY A 296 -9.28 7.53 12.02
N TYR A 297 -9.50 6.46 11.26
CA TYR A 297 -9.74 5.14 11.86
C TYR A 297 -8.44 4.34 11.96
N TYR A 298 -8.31 3.55 13.01
CA TYR A 298 -7.23 2.57 13.16
C TYR A 298 -7.24 1.57 11.99
N GLU A 299 -6.09 1.10 11.52
CA GLU A 299 -6.00 0.15 10.43
C GLU A 299 -6.76 -1.15 10.76
N GLY A 300 -7.68 -1.54 9.87
CA GLY A 300 -8.55 -2.69 10.10
C GLY A 300 -9.56 -2.49 11.24
N ARG A 301 -9.93 -1.24 11.59
CA ARG A 301 -11.02 -0.96 12.52
C ARG A 301 -12.32 -1.64 12.10
N TYR A 302 -12.56 -1.66 10.81
CA TYR A 302 -13.64 -2.44 10.19
C TYR A 302 -13.02 -3.40 9.18
N ARG A 303 -13.47 -4.64 9.20
CA ARG A 303 -12.99 -5.65 8.27
C ARG A 303 -14.11 -6.64 7.93
N ASP A 304 -14.16 -7.04 6.66
CA ASP A 304 -15.10 -8.06 6.21
C ASP A 304 -14.62 -8.64 4.86
N ARG A 305 -15.42 -9.48 4.23
CA ARG A 305 -15.08 -10.10 2.94
C ARG A 305 -15.00 -9.09 1.81
N GLN A 306 -15.92 -8.12 1.77
CA GLN A 306 -16.04 -7.11 0.72
C GLN A 306 -15.65 -5.74 1.26
N LEU A 307 -15.03 -4.92 0.41
CA LEU A 307 -14.69 -3.53 0.69
C LEU A 307 -14.82 -2.70 -0.57
N VAL A 308 -15.46 -1.55 -0.44
CA VAL A 308 -15.38 -0.46 -1.41
C VAL A 308 -15.10 0.84 -0.65
N ALA A 309 -14.19 1.63 -1.17
CA ALA A 309 -13.88 2.93 -0.60
C ALA A 309 -13.42 3.92 -1.66
N VAL A 310 -13.80 5.18 -1.46
CA VAL A 310 -13.44 6.32 -2.30
C VAL A 310 -12.76 7.34 -1.42
N GLN A 311 -11.70 7.94 -1.91
CA GLN A 311 -11.05 9.10 -1.27
C GLN A 311 -10.71 10.18 -2.29
N ALA A 312 -10.70 11.41 -1.80
CA ALA A 312 -10.29 12.58 -2.55
C ALA A 312 -9.34 13.44 -1.73
N GLU A 313 -8.33 13.99 -2.37
CA GLU A 313 -7.39 14.95 -1.79
C GLU A 313 -7.30 16.20 -2.66
N LEU A 314 -7.44 17.35 -2.04
CA LEU A 314 -7.09 18.63 -2.63
C LEU A 314 -5.69 19.01 -2.13
N ARG A 315 -4.68 18.87 -2.99
CA ARG A 315 -3.29 19.17 -2.71
C ARG A 315 -2.96 20.54 -3.25
N ARG A 316 -2.44 21.45 -2.41
CA ARG A 316 -2.11 22.82 -2.82
C ARG A 316 -0.71 23.21 -2.38
N LYS A 317 0.07 23.74 -3.31
CA LYS A 317 1.33 24.39 -3.01
C LYS A 317 1.07 25.65 -2.18
N LEU A 318 1.70 25.76 -1.04
CA LEU A 318 1.59 26.92 -0.14
C LEU A 318 2.78 27.86 -0.36
N ILE A 319 3.85 27.64 0.34
CA ILE A 319 5.03 28.48 0.34
C ILE A 319 6.30 27.64 0.30
N TRP A 320 7.30 28.06 -0.46
CA TRP A 320 8.62 27.46 -0.56
C TRP A 320 8.57 25.94 -0.90
N ARG A 321 8.76 25.07 0.09
CA ARG A 321 8.71 23.59 -0.02
C ARG A 321 7.47 22.98 0.65
N PHE A 322 6.62 23.82 1.21
CA PHE A 322 5.43 23.35 1.91
C PHE A 322 4.21 23.33 1.00
N ASN A 323 3.48 22.22 1.08
CA ASN A 323 2.18 22.03 0.45
C ASN A 323 1.17 21.65 1.54
N GLY A 324 -0.07 22.11 1.39
CA GLY A 324 -1.19 21.72 2.22
C GLY A 324 -2.04 20.68 1.51
N VAL A 325 -2.69 19.82 2.28
CA VAL A 325 -3.63 18.82 1.77
C VAL A 325 -4.89 18.86 2.64
N LEU A 326 -6.05 18.90 1.97
CA LEU A 326 -7.34 18.59 2.58
C LEU A 326 -7.82 17.27 1.97
N PHE A 327 -8.38 16.40 2.79
CA PHE A 327 -8.87 15.12 2.30
C PHE A 327 -10.20 14.70 2.92
N GLY A 328 -10.93 13.89 2.17
CA GLY A 328 -12.15 13.26 2.62
C GLY A 328 -12.24 11.86 2.04
N ASP A 329 -12.62 10.90 2.88
CA ASP A 329 -12.68 9.50 2.54
C ASP A 329 -14.03 8.93 2.95
N VAL A 330 -14.61 8.07 2.12
CA VAL A 330 -15.81 7.30 2.45
C VAL A 330 -15.59 5.85 2.07
N GLY A 331 -16.13 4.92 2.86
CA GLY A 331 -15.97 3.50 2.55
C GLY A 331 -16.86 2.62 3.38
N GLN A 332 -16.93 1.36 2.97
CA GLN A 332 -17.79 0.37 3.56
C GLN A 332 -17.17 -1.03 3.45
N VAL A 333 -17.46 -1.86 4.43
CA VAL A 333 -17.21 -3.29 4.39
C VAL A 333 -18.53 -4.05 4.50
N GLY A 334 -18.57 -5.27 4.01
CA GLY A 334 -19.73 -6.14 4.09
C GLY A 334 -19.35 -7.61 3.87
N ASN A 335 -20.21 -8.53 4.31
CA ASN A 335 -20.02 -9.97 4.10
C ASN A 335 -20.26 -10.34 2.64
N THR A 336 -21.26 -9.74 2.01
CA THR A 336 -21.62 -9.91 0.60
C THR A 336 -21.56 -8.59 -0.14
N VAL A 337 -21.53 -8.62 -1.46
CA VAL A 337 -21.59 -7.39 -2.29
C VAL A 337 -22.94 -6.67 -2.09
N ALA A 338 -24.03 -7.42 -1.83
CA ALA A 338 -25.36 -6.84 -1.56
C ALA A 338 -25.44 -6.05 -0.24
N ASP A 339 -24.53 -6.31 0.70
CA ASP A 339 -24.43 -5.57 1.96
C ASP A 339 -23.78 -4.19 1.76
N LEU A 340 -23.01 -4.02 0.68
CA LEU A 340 -22.46 -2.73 0.30
C LEU A 340 -23.61 -1.82 -0.17
N GLY A 341 -23.70 -0.61 0.40
CA GLY A 341 -24.81 0.33 0.17
C GLY A 341 -25.95 0.21 1.17
N ARG A 342 -26.12 -0.90 1.87
CA ARG A 342 -27.16 -1.09 2.91
C ARG A 342 -26.63 -0.80 4.32
N ASN A 343 -25.40 -1.08 4.56
CA ASN A 343 -24.75 -0.87 5.86
C ASN A 343 -24.33 0.60 6.06
N SER A 344 -24.02 0.95 7.30
CA SER A 344 -23.57 2.30 7.62
C SER A 344 -22.26 2.65 6.94
N LEU A 345 -22.29 3.66 6.09
CA LEU A 345 -21.11 4.25 5.46
C LEU A 345 -20.19 4.84 6.52
N LYS A 346 -18.90 4.54 6.42
CA LYS A 346 -17.86 5.14 7.26
C LYS A 346 -17.24 6.30 6.49
N ALA A 347 -17.17 7.46 7.14
CA ALA A 347 -16.58 8.65 6.55
C ALA A 347 -15.51 9.20 7.47
N THR A 348 -14.47 9.76 6.86
CA THR A 348 -13.40 10.49 7.53
C THR A 348 -13.08 11.75 6.74
N GLY A 349 -12.44 12.69 7.41
CA GLY A 349 -11.89 13.88 6.78
C GLY A 349 -10.70 14.37 7.57
N GLY A 350 -9.91 15.20 6.96
CA GLY A 350 -8.74 15.73 7.64
C GLY A 350 -7.92 16.67 6.79
N ALA A 351 -6.80 17.07 7.37
CA ALA A 351 -5.85 17.97 6.74
C ALA A 351 -4.42 17.47 6.97
N GLY A 352 -3.52 17.89 6.12
CA GLY A 352 -2.12 17.55 6.25
C GLY A 352 -1.19 18.58 5.65
N ILE A 353 0.08 18.44 6.02
CA ILE A 353 1.19 19.24 5.48
C ILE A 353 2.16 18.30 4.79
N ARG A 354 2.71 18.76 3.69
CA ARG A 354 3.77 18.10 2.92
C ARG A 354 4.99 18.99 2.91
N PHE A 355 6.12 18.45 3.30
CA PHE A 355 7.42 19.09 3.09
C PHE A 355 8.12 18.42 1.92
N GLN A 356 8.32 19.15 0.82
CA GLN A 356 8.97 18.62 -0.37
C GLN A 356 10.48 18.50 -0.14
N PHE A 357 10.89 17.33 0.33
CA PHE A 357 12.28 17.02 0.67
C PHE A 357 13.16 17.02 -0.58
N ASN A 358 12.75 16.32 -1.63
CA ASN A 358 13.42 16.32 -2.92
C ASN A 358 12.48 16.86 -4.00
N ARG A 359 12.87 18.01 -4.60
CA ARG A 359 12.07 18.65 -5.65
C ARG A 359 12.16 17.94 -6.99
N ALA A 360 13.34 17.39 -7.33
CA ALA A 360 13.57 16.72 -8.62
C ALA A 360 12.67 15.51 -8.76
N ASP A 361 12.56 14.72 -7.70
CA ASP A 361 11.76 13.49 -7.68
C ASP A 361 10.36 13.69 -7.07
N ARG A 362 10.03 14.91 -6.63
CA ARG A 362 8.78 15.25 -5.93
C ARG A 362 8.55 14.41 -4.67
N LEU A 363 9.62 14.09 -3.94
CA LEU A 363 9.52 13.33 -2.71
C LEU A 363 9.08 14.23 -1.55
N ASN A 364 7.97 13.87 -0.91
CA ASN A 364 7.38 14.61 0.20
C ASN A 364 7.53 13.87 1.52
N ILE A 365 7.80 14.59 2.59
CA ILE A 365 7.54 14.15 3.95
C ILE A 365 6.12 14.59 4.28
N ARG A 366 5.31 13.65 4.75
CA ARG A 366 3.88 13.80 5.00
C ARG A 366 3.59 13.84 6.49
N PHE A 367 2.75 14.79 6.90
CA PHE A 367 2.12 14.82 8.21
C PHE A 367 0.63 15.05 8.02
N ASP A 368 -0.21 14.09 8.44
CA ASP A 368 -1.66 14.14 8.32
C ASP A 368 -2.32 13.99 9.69
N TYR A 369 -3.41 14.72 9.88
CA TYR A 369 -4.37 14.51 10.94
C TYR A 369 -5.71 14.12 10.32
N GLY A 370 -6.19 12.93 10.66
CA GLY A 370 -7.48 12.41 10.21
C GLY A 370 -8.46 12.27 11.36
N TYR A 371 -9.73 12.56 11.08
CA TYR A 371 -10.83 12.45 12.01
C TYR A 371 -11.97 11.62 11.41
N GLY A 372 -12.48 10.66 12.18
CA GLY A 372 -13.60 9.79 11.84
C GLY A 372 -14.75 9.91 12.85
N ARG A 373 -15.90 9.37 12.50
CA ARG A 373 -17.08 9.40 13.39
C ARG A 373 -16.79 8.72 14.73
N GLY A 374 -17.49 9.17 15.78
CA GLY A 374 -17.42 8.63 17.13
C GLY A 374 -16.12 8.97 17.85
N GLY A 375 -15.47 10.11 17.54
CA GLY A 375 -14.24 10.55 18.19
C GLY A 375 -12.99 9.74 17.79
N SER A 376 -13.02 9.04 16.67
CA SER A 376 -11.83 8.37 16.13
C SER A 376 -10.93 9.40 15.47
N SER A 377 -9.65 9.40 15.79
CA SER A 377 -8.67 10.26 15.14
C SER A 377 -7.32 9.56 15.05
N GLY A 378 -6.49 10.03 14.12
CA GLY A 378 -5.13 9.51 13.93
C GLY A 378 -4.20 10.58 13.39
N ILE A 379 -2.96 10.54 13.87
CA ILE A 379 -1.85 11.33 13.36
C ILE A 379 -0.94 10.37 12.59
N TYR A 380 -0.57 10.77 11.38
CA TYR A 380 0.26 9.97 10.49
C TYR A 380 1.46 10.79 10.02
N PHE A 381 2.65 10.26 10.28
CA PHE A 381 3.90 10.82 9.77
C PHE A 381 4.56 9.78 8.88
N SER A 382 4.86 10.14 7.64
CA SER A 382 5.33 9.19 6.64
C SER A 382 6.02 9.92 5.48
N ILE A 383 6.65 9.17 4.59
CA ILE A 383 7.27 9.68 3.37
C ILE A 383 6.37 9.33 2.17
N GLY A 384 6.14 10.31 1.27
CA GLY A 384 5.29 10.20 0.09
C GLY A 384 3.85 10.63 0.31
N GLU A 385 3.00 10.35 -0.68
CA GLU A 385 1.57 10.63 -0.62
C GLU A 385 0.80 9.41 -0.09
N SER A 386 -0.49 9.60 0.25
CA SER A 386 -1.32 8.48 0.71
C SER A 386 -1.65 7.51 -0.43
N PHE A 387 -1.72 8.03 -1.71
CA PHE A 387 -1.97 7.23 -2.91
C PHE A 387 -1.44 7.89 -4.17
#